data_7d0a65b65dfd1b6dffaaa7161258efd0
#
_entry.id   7d0a65b65dfd1b6dffaaa7161258efd0
#
_cell.length_a   1.000
_cell.length_b   1.000
_cell.length_c   1.000
_cell.angle_alpha   90.00
_cell.angle_beta   90.00
_cell.angle_gamma   90.00
#
_symmetry.space_group_name_H-M   'P 1'
#
loop_
_entity.id
_entity.type
_entity.pdbx_description
1 polymer ?
#
loop_
_entity_poly.entity_id
_entity_poly.type
_entity_poly.pdbx_seq_one_letter_code
_entity_poly.pdbx_strand_id
1 'polypeptide(L)'
;VQRVKEMMPDAFIGVDVIVGTRGETDEYFEQAYEFIKSLDVTQLHVFSYSERPGTQALKIDHVVTPEEKHRRSQRLLELSDEKTHAFYARYIGQTMPVLLERSKPGAPMHGFTANYIRVEVPHNDTLDNQVVSVRLGNFNEDGTALHGTLLL
;
A
#
# COMPACT_ATOMS: atom_id res chain seq x y z
N VAL A 1 -14.68 4.49 -4.88
CA VAL A 1 -13.36 4.67 -5.51
C VAL A 1 -13.46 5.69 -6.64
N GLN A 2 -14.22 5.38 -7.70
CA GLN A 2 -14.29 6.22 -8.91
C GLN A 2 -14.58 7.69 -8.60
N ARG A 3 -15.61 7.98 -7.79
CA ARG A 3 -15.96 9.36 -7.43
C ARG A 3 -14.83 10.10 -6.68
N VAL A 4 -14.10 9.40 -5.82
CA VAL A 4 -12.94 9.99 -5.13
C VAL A 4 -11.85 10.34 -6.14
N LYS A 5 -11.53 9.45 -7.06
CA LYS A 5 -10.52 9.69 -8.10
C LYS A 5 -10.89 10.78 -9.10
N GLU A 6 -12.18 10.97 -9.39
CA GLU A 6 -12.64 12.08 -10.22
C GLU A 6 -12.38 13.43 -9.55
N MET A 7 -12.62 13.53 -8.24
CA MET A 7 -12.44 14.77 -7.47
C MET A 7 -11.03 14.98 -6.97
N MET A 8 -10.31 13.89 -6.69
CA MET A 8 -8.95 13.87 -6.13
C MET A 8 -8.10 12.85 -6.90
N PRO A 9 -7.65 13.17 -8.12
CA PRO A 9 -6.98 12.19 -8.98
C PRO A 9 -5.67 11.66 -8.40
N ASP A 10 -5.02 12.43 -7.53
CA ASP A 10 -3.76 12.05 -6.87
C ASP A 10 -3.95 11.36 -5.52
N ALA A 11 -5.19 11.08 -5.11
CA ALA A 11 -5.45 10.47 -3.82
C ALA A 11 -4.89 9.05 -3.73
N PHE A 12 -4.19 8.78 -2.63
CA PHE A 12 -3.82 7.43 -2.21
C PHE A 12 -5.04 6.78 -1.53
N ILE A 13 -5.55 5.69 -2.08
CA ILE A 13 -6.71 4.99 -1.51
C ILE A 13 -6.24 3.65 -0.94
N GLY A 14 -6.25 3.54 0.39
CA GLY A 14 -6.05 2.28 1.10
C GLY A 14 -7.39 1.60 1.37
N VAL A 15 -7.42 0.29 1.32
CA VAL A 15 -8.61 -0.54 1.56
C VAL A 15 -8.28 -1.66 2.53
N ASP A 16 -9.10 -1.80 3.57
CA ASP A 16 -9.02 -2.93 4.48
C ASP A 16 -9.76 -4.13 3.87
N VAL A 17 -9.10 -5.28 3.84
CA VAL A 17 -9.65 -6.52 3.29
C VAL A 17 -9.49 -7.65 4.30
N ILE A 18 -10.59 -8.31 4.64
CA ILE A 18 -10.58 -9.52 5.47
C ILE A 18 -10.73 -10.73 4.55
N VAL A 19 -9.85 -11.71 4.70
CA VAL A 19 -9.83 -12.95 3.93
C VAL A 19 -10.09 -14.15 4.82
N GLY A 20 -10.76 -15.15 4.29
CA GLY A 20 -10.99 -16.43 4.97
C GLY A 20 -12.15 -16.42 5.96
N THR A 21 -13.14 -15.55 5.77
CA THR A 21 -14.39 -15.62 6.53
C THR A 21 -15.11 -16.93 6.25
N ARG A 22 -15.92 -17.39 7.20
CA ARG A 22 -16.77 -18.57 6.97
C ARG A 22 -17.70 -18.33 5.78
N GLY A 23 -17.85 -19.31 4.93
CA GLY A 23 -18.65 -19.23 3.72
C GLY A 23 -17.89 -18.66 2.50
N GLU A 24 -16.66 -18.20 2.65
CA GLU A 24 -15.83 -17.78 1.54
C GLU A 24 -15.29 -19.00 0.78
N THR A 25 -15.99 -19.39 -0.28
CA THR A 25 -15.53 -20.44 -1.19
C THR A 25 -14.41 -19.94 -2.08
N ASP A 26 -13.70 -20.84 -2.77
CA ASP A 26 -12.69 -20.44 -3.77
C ASP A 26 -13.29 -19.53 -4.84
N GLU A 27 -14.51 -19.84 -5.30
CA GLU A 27 -15.21 -19.02 -6.29
C GLU A 27 -15.49 -17.60 -5.77
N TYR A 28 -15.97 -17.46 -4.54
CA TYR A 28 -16.24 -16.15 -3.95
C TYR A 28 -14.95 -15.37 -3.71
N PHE A 29 -13.88 -16.04 -3.31
CA PHE A 29 -12.58 -15.39 -3.20
C PHE A 29 -12.07 -14.88 -4.55
N GLU A 30 -12.15 -15.68 -5.60
CA GLU A 30 -11.73 -15.26 -6.96
C GLU A 30 -12.56 -14.07 -7.46
N GLN A 31 -13.86 -14.07 -7.24
CA GLN A 31 -14.73 -12.94 -7.59
C GLN A 31 -14.31 -11.66 -6.85
N ALA A 32 -14.06 -11.77 -5.55
CA ALA A 32 -13.59 -10.63 -4.73
C ALA A 32 -12.21 -10.15 -5.18
N TYR A 33 -11.29 -11.06 -5.46
CA TYR A 33 -9.94 -10.75 -5.95
C TYR A 33 -9.99 -9.97 -7.27
N GLU A 34 -10.71 -10.47 -8.26
CA GLU A 34 -10.86 -9.82 -9.56
C GLU A 34 -11.56 -8.46 -9.46
N PHE A 35 -12.56 -8.34 -8.60
CA PHE A 35 -13.21 -7.06 -8.33
C PHE A 35 -12.22 -6.04 -7.74
N ILE A 36 -11.48 -6.40 -6.69
CA ILE A 36 -10.47 -5.52 -6.06
C ILE A 36 -9.38 -5.15 -7.07
N LYS A 37 -8.93 -6.11 -7.88
CA LYS A 37 -7.94 -5.88 -8.95
C LYS A 37 -8.42 -4.84 -9.95
N SER A 38 -9.71 -4.81 -10.27
CA SER A 38 -10.32 -3.85 -11.20
C SER A 38 -10.43 -2.42 -10.67
N LEU A 39 -10.33 -2.23 -9.34
CA LEU A 39 -10.47 -0.92 -8.71
C LEU A 39 -9.17 -0.13 -8.77
N ASP A 40 -9.26 1.20 -8.93
CA ASP A 40 -8.12 2.11 -8.84
C ASP A 40 -7.84 2.48 -7.37
N VAL A 41 -7.53 1.46 -6.57
CA VAL A 41 -7.03 1.58 -5.20
C VAL A 41 -5.53 1.41 -5.19
N THR A 42 -4.85 1.94 -4.17
CA THR A 42 -3.39 1.99 -4.13
C THR A 42 -2.79 0.87 -3.28
N GLN A 43 -3.40 0.58 -2.13
CA GLN A 43 -2.88 -0.37 -1.17
C GLN A 43 -4.02 -1.16 -0.52
N LEU A 44 -3.76 -2.43 -0.22
CA LEU A 44 -4.65 -3.29 0.54
C LEU A 44 -4.02 -3.58 1.90
N HIS A 45 -4.80 -3.38 2.96
CA HIS A 45 -4.48 -3.86 4.30
C HIS A 45 -5.18 -5.20 4.50
N VAL A 46 -4.43 -6.28 4.43
CA VAL A 46 -4.97 -7.64 4.41
C VAL A 46 -4.98 -8.23 5.81
N PHE A 47 -6.15 -8.67 6.26
CA PHE A 47 -6.37 -9.32 7.54
C PHE A 47 -6.92 -10.73 7.34
N SER A 48 -6.35 -11.71 8.01
CA SER A 48 -6.95 -13.05 8.10
C SER A 48 -8.08 -13.05 9.12
N TYR A 49 -9.23 -13.61 8.73
CA TYR A 49 -10.36 -13.75 9.62
C TYR A 49 -10.00 -14.60 10.85
N SER A 50 -10.37 -14.09 12.02
CA SER A 50 -10.22 -14.77 13.29
C SER A 50 -11.59 -14.98 13.92
N GLU A 51 -11.90 -16.22 14.32
CA GLU A 51 -13.15 -16.55 14.97
C GLU A 51 -13.26 -15.92 16.35
N ARG A 52 -14.45 -15.42 16.68
CA ARG A 52 -14.74 -14.87 18.01
C ARG A 52 -15.95 -15.55 18.60
N PRO A 53 -15.86 -16.05 19.84
CA PRO A 53 -17.00 -16.69 20.55
C PRO A 53 -18.22 -15.76 20.60
N GLY A 54 -19.41 -16.35 20.43
CA GLY A 54 -20.68 -15.64 20.54
C GLY A 54 -21.09 -14.84 19.31
N THR A 55 -20.32 -14.88 18.21
CA THR A 55 -20.68 -14.18 16.96
C THR A 55 -21.60 -15.04 16.08
N GLN A 56 -22.44 -14.37 15.28
CA GLN A 56 -23.28 -15.05 14.28
C GLN A 56 -22.46 -15.74 13.18
N ALA A 57 -21.26 -15.25 12.92
CA ALA A 57 -20.34 -15.84 11.93
C ALA A 57 -20.04 -17.32 12.20
N LEU A 58 -20.02 -17.75 13.46
CA LEU A 58 -19.80 -19.14 13.83
C LEU A 58 -20.92 -20.11 13.41
N LYS A 59 -22.08 -19.58 13.02
CA LYS A 59 -23.22 -20.37 12.50
C LYS A 59 -23.15 -20.61 11.00
N ILE A 60 -22.22 -19.96 10.32
CA ILE A 60 -22.02 -20.14 8.88
C ILE A 60 -21.20 -21.41 8.65
N ASP A 61 -21.69 -22.29 7.79
CA ASP A 61 -20.96 -23.48 7.35
C ASP A 61 -19.77 -23.08 6.46
N HIS A 62 -18.95 -24.03 6.06
CA HIS A 62 -17.77 -23.83 5.23
C HIS A 62 -16.69 -23.02 5.93
N VAL A 63 -15.92 -23.69 6.75
CA VAL A 63 -14.75 -23.12 7.45
C VAL A 63 -13.55 -23.13 6.50
N VAL A 64 -12.89 -21.98 6.35
CA VAL A 64 -11.66 -21.88 5.57
C VAL A 64 -10.47 -22.32 6.44
N THR A 65 -9.64 -23.21 5.92
CA THR A 65 -8.46 -23.71 6.66
C THR A 65 -7.40 -22.63 6.84
N PRO A 66 -6.54 -22.72 7.87
CA PRO A 66 -5.43 -21.78 8.07
C PRO A 66 -4.49 -21.68 6.86
N GLU A 67 -4.20 -22.81 6.20
CA GLU A 67 -3.35 -22.88 5.02
C GLU A 67 -3.98 -22.12 3.85
N GLU A 68 -5.28 -22.26 3.64
CA GLU A 68 -6.01 -21.57 2.60
C GLU A 68 -6.11 -20.05 2.88
N LYS A 69 -6.35 -19.67 4.14
CA LYS A 69 -6.30 -18.25 4.55
C LYS A 69 -4.93 -17.63 4.24
N HIS A 70 -3.87 -18.36 4.54
CA HIS A 70 -2.50 -17.90 4.26
C HIS A 70 -2.28 -17.72 2.77
N ARG A 71 -2.65 -18.70 1.95
CA ARG A 71 -2.54 -18.64 0.48
C ARG A 71 -3.29 -17.45 -0.10
N ARG A 72 -4.53 -17.23 0.33
CA ARG A 72 -5.37 -16.11 -0.10
C ARG A 72 -4.78 -14.77 0.34
N SER A 73 -4.29 -14.67 1.59
CA SER A 73 -3.61 -13.48 2.10
C SER A 73 -2.39 -13.13 1.27
N GLN A 74 -1.54 -14.11 0.92
CA GLN A 74 -0.36 -13.87 0.10
C GLN A 74 -0.71 -13.31 -1.27
N ARG A 75 -1.72 -13.85 -1.93
CA ARG A 75 -2.19 -13.33 -3.23
C ARG A 75 -2.66 -11.87 -3.13
N LEU A 76 -3.38 -11.52 -2.08
CA LEU A 76 -3.83 -10.14 -1.87
C LEU A 76 -2.69 -9.19 -1.52
N LEU A 77 -1.68 -9.65 -0.76
CA LEU A 77 -0.48 -8.86 -0.47
C LEU A 77 0.35 -8.61 -1.74
N GLU A 78 0.51 -9.61 -2.59
CA GLU A 78 1.16 -9.43 -3.90
C GLU A 78 0.41 -8.42 -4.77
N LEU A 79 -0.93 -8.51 -4.82
CA LEU A 79 -1.76 -7.54 -5.53
C LEU A 79 -1.60 -6.13 -4.94
N SER A 80 -1.52 -6.00 -3.62
CA SER A 80 -1.26 -4.73 -2.94
C SER A 80 0.08 -4.13 -3.37
N ASP A 81 1.14 -4.93 -3.41
CA ASP A 81 2.47 -4.48 -3.83
C ASP A 81 2.47 -4.02 -5.29
N GLU A 82 1.82 -4.78 -6.18
CA GLU A 82 1.66 -4.39 -7.59
C GLU A 82 0.93 -3.04 -7.74
N LYS A 83 -0.16 -2.84 -6.99
CA LYS A 83 -0.95 -1.61 -7.03
C LYS A 83 -0.17 -0.41 -6.48
N THR A 84 0.53 -0.59 -5.37
CA THR A 84 1.37 0.45 -4.76
C THR A 84 2.50 0.84 -5.70
N HIS A 85 3.16 -0.13 -6.31
CA HIS A 85 4.21 0.09 -7.31
C HIS A 85 3.70 0.87 -8.51
N ALA A 86 2.54 0.48 -9.06
CA ALA A 86 1.92 1.18 -10.18
C ALA A 86 1.54 2.62 -9.83
N PHE A 87 1.06 2.86 -8.60
CA PHE A 87 0.75 4.21 -8.12
C PHE A 87 2.03 5.07 -8.03
N TYR A 88 3.09 4.60 -7.41
CA TYR A 88 4.36 5.31 -7.32
C TYR A 88 4.93 5.64 -8.70
N ALA A 89 4.87 4.69 -9.62
CA ALA A 89 5.41 4.86 -10.98
C ALA A 89 4.76 6.02 -11.76
N ARG A 90 3.52 6.37 -11.46
CA ARG A 90 2.82 7.51 -12.09
C ARG A 90 3.50 8.86 -11.82
N TYR A 91 4.26 8.96 -10.73
CA TYR A 91 4.84 10.22 -10.26
C TYR A 91 6.33 10.35 -10.54
N ILE A 92 6.96 9.35 -11.14
CA ILE A 92 8.36 9.41 -11.55
C ILE A 92 8.57 10.59 -12.50
N GLY A 93 9.56 11.41 -12.20
CA GLY A 93 9.90 12.62 -12.96
C GLY A 93 9.21 13.89 -12.47
N GLN A 94 8.22 13.79 -11.60
CA GLN A 94 7.54 14.94 -11.01
C GLN A 94 8.34 15.49 -9.83
N THR A 95 8.18 16.80 -9.59
CA THR A 95 8.72 17.47 -8.40
C THR A 95 7.60 17.66 -7.39
N MET A 96 7.78 17.14 -6.18
CA MET A 96 6.78 17.17 -5.11
C MET A 96 7.39 17.58 -3.77
N PRO A 97 6.62 18.25 -2.90
CA PRO A 97 7.02 18.45 -1.51
C PRO A 97 7.08 17.11 -0.78
N VAL A 98 8.16 16.88 -0.04
CA VAL A 98 8.38 15.66 0.77
C VAL A 98 8.74 16.07 2.19
N LEU A 99 8.02 15.56 3.17
CA LEU A 99 8.37 15.66 4.58
C LEU A 99 9.41 14.58 4.88
N LEU A 100 10.64 15.00 5.16
CA LEU A 100 11.73 14.09 5.47
C LEU A 100 11.77 13.71 6.95
N GLU A 101 12.05 12.47 7.22
CA GLU A 101 12.20 11.90 8.57
C GLU A 101 13.68 11.72 8.89
N ARG A 102 13.98 11.79 10.18
CA ARG A 102 15.34 11.61 10.69
C ARG A 102 15.89 10.23 10.34
N SER A 103 17.15 10.18 9.92
CA SER A 103 17.90 8.94 9.75
C SER A 103 19.17 8.91 10.58
N LYS A 104 19.73 7.73 10.76
CA LYS A 104 21.05 7.59 11.39
C LYS A 104 22.15 8.05 10.42
N PRO A 105 23.27 8.60 10.93
CA PRO A 105 24.43 8.91 10.08
C PRO A 105 24.85 7.70 9.24
N GLY A 106 25.05 7.94 7.95
CA GLY A 106 25.41 6.89 6.98
C GLY A 106 24.26 6.09 6.40
N ALA A 107 23.02 6.29 6.89
CA ALA A 107 21.82 5.68 6.31
C ALA A 107 21.03 6.73 5.52
N PRO A 108 20.38 6.37 4.40
CA PRO A 108 19.56 7.30 3.65
C PRO A 108 18.39 7.81 4.50
N MET A 109 17.92 9.02 4.20
CA MET A 109 16.69 9.55 4.77
C MET A 109 15.50 9.08 3.94
N HIS A 110 14.39 8.89 4.62
CA HIS A 110 13.09 8.63 3.98
C HIS A 110 12.10 9.73 4.35
N GLY A 111 11.10 9.86 3.52
CA GLY A 111 10.00 10.78 3.77
C GLY A 111 8.81 10.43 2.92
N PHE A 112 7.75 11.22 3.04
CA PHE A 112 6.51 11.00 2.31
C PHE A 112 6.04 12.28 1.62
N THR A 113 5.53 12.11 0.41
CA THR A 113 4.73 13.15 -0.25
C THR A 113 3.37 13.28 0.45
N ALA A 114 2.62 14.34 0.14
CA ALA A 114 1.28 14.56 0.68
C ALA A 114 0.30 13.44 0.32
N ASN A 115 0.53 12.72 -0.78
CA ASN A 115 -0.26 11.55 -1.19
C ASN A 115 0.44 10.21 -0.91
N TYR A 116 1.27 10.17 0.12
CA TYR A 116 1.85 8.95 0.70
C TYR A 116 2.84 8.17 -0.17
N ILE A 117 3.48 8.82 -1.13
CA ILE A 117 4.60 8.20 -1.85
C ILE A 117 5.83 8.26 -0.96
N ARG A 118 6.42 7.11 -0.68
CA ARG A 118 7.67 7.01 0.07
C ARG A 118 8.84 7.38 -0.82
N VAL A 119 9.69 8.27 -0.31
CA VAL A 119 10.85 8.80 -1.04
C VAL A 119 12.11 8.58 -0.23
N GLU A 120 13.18 8.18 -0.90
CA GLU A 120 14.52 7.99 -0.32
C GLU A 120 15.47 9.04 -0.87
N VAL A 121 16.17 9.74 0.02
CA VAL A 121 17.17 10.76 -0.35
C VAL A 121 18.48 10.50 0.44
N PRO A 122 19.63 11.02 -0.04
CA PRO A 122 20.87 10.97 0.73
C PRO A 122 20.73 11.63 2.10
N HIS A 123 21.47 11.12 3.08
CA HIS A 123 21.47 11.66 4.45
C HIS A 123 21.90 13.12 4.49
N ASN A 124 21.13 13.93 5.22
CA ASN A 124 21.44 15.34 5.51
C ASN A 124 20.75 15.77 6.82
N ASP A 125 21.52 15.91 7.88
CA ASP A 125 21.02 16.24 9.22
C ASP A 125 20.22 17.56 9.27
N THR A 126 20.49 18.49 8.35
CA THR A 126 19.79 19.79 8.33
C THR A 126 18.36 19.69 7.83
N LEU A 127 17.99 18.56 7.24
CA LEU A 127 16.68 18.33 6.62
C LEU A 127 15.74 17.50 7.50
N ASP A 128 16.15 17.15 8.72
CA ASP A 128 15.31 16.42 9.67
C ASP A 128 14.01 17.20 9.95
N ASN A 129 12.88 16.54 9.78
CA ASN A 129 11.53 17.09 9.94
C ASN A 129 11.27 18.36 9.09
N GLN A 130 11.90 18.45 7.92
CA GLN A 130 11.68 19.53 6.97
C GLN A 130 10.88 19.06 5.77
N VAL A 131 10.05 19.97 5.24
CA VAL A 131 9.40 19.78 3.95
C VAL A 131 10.27 20.39 2.87
N VAL A 132 10.73 19.58 1.95
CA VAL A 132 11.62 20.01 0.86
C VAL A 132 11.07 19.61 -0.50
N SER A 133 11.41 20.37 -1.53
CA SER A 133 11.07 20.00 -2.91
C SER A 133 12.01 18.91 -3.41
N VAL A 134 11.43 17.81 -3.87
CA VAL A 134 12.17 16.63 -4.33
C VAL A 134 11.68 16.25 -5.72
N ARG A 135 12.60 16.03 -6.65
CA ARG A 135 12.29 15.41 -7.94
C ARG A 135 12.31 13.89 -7.76
N LEU A 136 11.17 13.25 -8.06
CA LEU A 136 11.00 11.82 -7.93
C LEU A 136 11.66 11.07 -9.09
N GLY A 137 12.52 10.13 -8.76
CA GLY A 137 13.23 9.25 -9.69
C GLY A 137 12.70 7.82 -9.67
N ASN A 138 13.51 6.89 -10.12
CA ASN A 138 13.18 5.46 -10.15
C ASN A 138 13.09 4.85 -8.74
N PHE A 139 12.58 3.64 -8.67
CA PHE A 139 12.57 2.86 -7.43
C PHE A 139 13.97 2.63 -6.88
N ASN A 140 14.09 2.63 -5.55
CA ASN A 140 15.30 2.23 -4.86
C ASN A 140 15.57 0.72 -5.00
N GLU A 141 16.70 0.21 -4.47
CA GLU A 141 17.12 -1.19 -4.66
C GLU A 141 16.07 -2.22 -4.19
N ASP A 142 15.40 -1.96 -3.08
CA ASP A 142 14.41 -2.89 -2.53
C ASP A 142 12.98 -2.65 -3.07
N GLY A 143 12.79 -1.65 -3.91
CA GLY A 143 11.51 -1.34 -4.53
C GLY A 143 10.47 -0.73 -3.58
N THR A 144 10.87 -0.28 -2.39
CA THR A 144 9.94 0.22 -1.36
C THR A 144 9.75 1.73 -1.38
N ALA A 145 10.58 2.46 -2.12
CA ALA A 145 10.55 3.91 -2.24
C ALA A 145 11.04 4.36 -3.60
N LEU A 146 10.74 5.60 -3.96
CA LEU A 146 11.36 6.27 -5.09
C LEU A 146 12.61 7.02 -4.64
N HIS A 147 13.69 6.94 -5.41
CA HIS A 147 14.83 7.83 -5.21
C HIS A 147 14.41 9.28 -5.43
N GLY A 148 14.87 10.17 -4.56
CA GLY A 148 14.62 11.60 -4.64
C GLY A 148 15.88 12.39 -4.90
N THR A 149 15.80 13.38 -5.79
CA THR A 149 16.82 14.41 -5.97
C THR A 149 16.34 15.69 -5.29
N LEU A 150 17.08 16.15 -4.29
CA LEU A 150 16.77 17.38 -3.57
C LEU A 150 16.95 18.59 -4.48
N LEU A 151 15.98 19.48 -4.47
CA LEU A 151 16.02 20.77 -5.15
C LEU A 151 16.18 21.86 -4.08
N LEU A 152 17.44 22.14 -3.75
CA LEU A 152 17.83 23.11 -2.73
C LEU A 152 18.14 24.48 -3.31
#